data_e74338b2c0b6ae18dd1ba395981d5147
#
_entry.id   e74338b2c0b6ae18dd1ba395981d5147
#
_cell.length_a   1.000
_cell.length_b   1.000
_cell.length_c   1.000
_cell.angle_alpha   90.00
_cell.angle_beta   90.00
_cell.angle_gamma   90.00
#
_symmetry.space_group_name_H-M   'P 1'
#
loop_
_entity.id
_entity.type
_entity.pdbx_description
1 polymer ?
#
loop_
_entity_poly.entity_id
_entity_poly.type
_entity_poly.pdbx_seq_one_letter_code
_entity_poly.pdbx_strand_id
1 'polypeptide(L)'
;MSTVLVDVRPRAAYEAGHVPGAVHLDPESDLSTIGPDLAAGGRHALPSDAQLEDVFARVGIGATSFVLALDDGTGWAARCWWLLRHVGHDAAGTLDAGGYLGPLSTGDVERPRGDFRARPRTGDTITAEEILKRLHDPALAILDARSRVRWLGEEEPLDPVAGRIPGAINAYFEDTLPVGATDPAEIVAYCGSGVTACVVAQKLVLAGREDVRLYPGSFSEWCRRESYPIEKGTP
;
A
#
# COMPACT_ATOMS: atom_id res chain seq x y z
N MET A 1 10.33 -2.53 24.65
CA MET A 1 9.83 -2.31 23.29
C MET A 1 9.99 -0.83 23.01
N SER A 2 10.78 -0.42 22.02
CA SER A 2 10.94 0.99 21.62
C SER A 2 9.95 1.31 20.51
N THR A 3 9.40 2.52 20.51
CA THR A 3 8.58 3.00 19.38
C THR A 3 9.45 3.76 18.40
N VAL A 4 9.31 3.48 17.13
CA VAL A 4 9.91 4.23 16.02
C VAL A 4 8.78 4.92 15.25
N LEU A 5 8.80 6.25 15.25
CA LEU A 5 7.90 7.05 14.43
C LEU A 5 8.54 7.22 13.07
N VAL A 6 7.80 6.93 12.01
CA VAL A 6 8.27 7.01 10.61
C VAL A 6 7.34 7.92 9.84
N ASP A 7 7.80 9.09 9.44
CA ASP A 7 7.07 10.01 8.58
C ASP A 7 7.33 9.63 7.11
N VAL A 8 6.27 9.27 6.41
CA VAL A 8 6.33 8.83 5.01
C VAL A 8 5.69 9.86 4.06
N ARG A 9 5.55 11.10 4.49
CA ARG A 9 5.14 12.20 3.61
C ARG A 9 6.27 12.58 2.65
N PRO A 10 5.96 13.28 1.54
CA PRO A 10 7.00 13.82 0.68
C PRO A 10 8.04 14.63 1.47
N ARG A 11 9.31 14.55 1.05
CA ARG A 11 10.44 15.20 1.75
C ARG A 11 10.17 16.66 2.13
N ALA A 12 9.59 17.45 1.22
CA ALA A 12 9.27 18.84 1.47
C ALA A 12 8.27 19.05 2.62
N ALA A 13 7.29 18.13 2.79
CA ALA A 13 6.34 18.19 3.88
C ALA A 13 7.00 17.84 5.23
N TYR A 14 7.89 16.86 5.25
CA TYR A 14 8.69 16.51 6.42
C TYR A 14 9.58 17.67 6.86
N GLU A 15 10.29 18.29 5.94
CA GLU A 15 11.18 19.45 6.22
C GLU A 15 10.42 20.69 6.71
N ALA A 16 9.22 20.93 6.19
CA ALA A 16 8.36 22.01 6.65
C ALA A 16 7.92 21.85 8.12
N GLY A 17 7.82 20.60 8.59
CA GLY A 17 7.53 20.27 9.98
C GLY A 17 7.02 18.86 10.14
N HIS A 18 7.56 18.13 11.11
CA HIS A 18 7.21 16.75 11.42
C HIS A 18 7.01 16.52 12.92
N VAL A 19 6.36 15.42 13.26
CA VAL A 19 6.18 15.00 14.65
C VAL A 19 7.55 14.78 15.30
N PRO A 20 7.83 15.37 16.48
CA PRO A 20 9.14 15.26 17.12
C PRO A 20 9.60 13.80 17.27
N GLY A 21 10.82 13.52 16.81
CA GLY A 21 11.44 12.19 16.86
C GLY A 21 11.02 11.25 15.72
N ALA A 22 10.18 11.69 14.78
CA ALA A 22 9.88 10.94 13.57
C ALA A 22 11.06 10.97 12.60
N VAL A 23 11.52 9.80 12.18
CA VAL A 23 12.49 9.64 11.09
C VAL A 23 11.76 9.70 9.75
N HIS A 24 12.46 10.07 8.68
CA HIS A 24 11.86 10.14 7.35
C HIS A 24 12.20 8.91 6.51
N LEU A 25 11.19 8.38 5.81
CA LEU A 25 11.33 7.50 4.66
C LEU A 25 10.65 8.16 3.46
N ASP A 26 11.41 8.28 2.38
CA ASP A 26 10.84 8.82 1.14
C ASP A 26 9.91 7.78 0.49
N PRO A 27 8.63 8.12 0.24
CA PRO A 27 7.65 7.16 -0.25
C PRO A 27 8.00 6.59 -1.63
N GLU A 28 8.59 7.39 -2.51
CA GLU A 28 8.87 7.00 -3.89
C GLU A 28 10.13 6.14 -4.01
N SER A 29 11.15 6.40 -3.22
CA SER A 29 12.45 5.73 -3.31
C SER A 29 12.69 4.66 -2.24
N ASP A 30 12.07 4.79 -1.06
CA ASP A 30 12.25 3.85 0.05
C ASP A 30 11.12 2.79 0.11
N LEU A 31 9.89 3.17 -0.24
CA LEU A 31 8.71 2.30 -0.13
C LEU A 31 8.19 1.79 -1.48
N SER A 32 8.86 2.16 -2.56
CA SER A 32 8.56 1.69 -3.90
C SER A 32 9.81 1.60 -4.77
N THR A 33 9.68 0.94 -5.91
CA THR A 33 10.66 0.97 -7.00
C THR A 33 9.96 1.33 -8.30
N ILE A 34 10.65 2.10 -9.14
CA ILE A 34 10.17 2.41 -10.48
C ILE A 34 10.97 1.54 -11.46
N GLY A 35 10.31 0.52 -11.98
CA GLY A 35 10.89 -0.32 -13.03
C GLY A 35 10.91 0.39 -14.39
N PRO A 36 11.74 -0.08 -15.33
CA PRO A 36 11.79 0.45 -16.68
C PRO A 36 10.52 0.16 -17.49
N ASP A 37 9.77 -0.84 -17.09
CA ASP A 37 8.52 -1.26 -17.73
C ASP A 37 7.36 -1.28 -16.71
N LEU A 38 6.45 -0.35 -16.87
CA LEU A 38 5.26 -0.26 -16.01
C LEU A 38 4.25 -1.40 -16.25
N ALA A 39 4.37 -2.16 -17.33
CA ALA A 39 3.59 -3.38 -17.54
C ALA A 39 4.13 -4.58 -16.72
N ALA A 40 5.24 -4.37 -16.00
CA ALA A 40 5.86 -5.35 -15.10
C ALA A 40 6.03 -4.76 -13.70
N GLY A 41 4.92 -4.60 -12.96
CA GLY A 41 4.91 -4.13 -11.57
C GLY A 41 4.26 -2.78 -11.31
N GLY A 42 3.84 -2.06 -12.35
CA GLY A 42 3.14 -0.78 -12.21
C GLY A 42 4.04 0.40 -11.81
N ARG A 43 3.41 1.51 -11.40
CA ARG A 43 4.13 2.75 -11.05
C ARG A 43 4.90 2.69 -9.73
N HIS A 44 4.44 1.87 -8.78
CA HIS A 44 5.05 1.73 -7.45
C HIS A 44 5.26 0.25 -7.15
N ALA A 45 6.11 -0.42 -7.94
CA ALA A 45 6.46 -1.81 -7.72
C ALA A 45 7.04 -2.03 -6.31
N LEU A 46 6.96 -3.26 -5.82
CA LEU A 46 7.52 -3.59 -4.51
C LEU A 46 9.05 -3.50 -4.55
N PRO A 47 9.68 -2.87 -3.54
CA PRO A 47 11.10 -3.06 -3.29
C PRO A 47 11.39 -4.54 -3.00
N SER A 48 12.60 -4.98 -3.29
CA SER A 48 13.03 -6.32 -2.87
C SER A 48 13.13 -6.43 -1.34
N ASP A 49 13.03 -7.65 -0.81
CA ASP A 49 13.15 -7.91 0.62
C ASP A 49 14.46 -7.39 1.21
N ALA A 50 15.55 -7.50 0.44
CA ALA A 50 16.86 -6.98 0.84
C ALA A 50 16.89 -5.45 0.92
N GLN A 51 16.21 -4.76 -0.01
CA GLN A 51 16.06 -3.30 0.05
C GLN A 51 15.22 -2.89 1.25
N LEU A 52 14.10 -3.57 1.52
CA LEU A 52 13.26 -3.31 2.69
C LEU A 52 14.01 -3.56 4.00
N GLU A 53 14.81 -4.63 4.08
CA GLU A 53 15.66 -4.89 5.25
C GLU A 53 16.62 -3.71 5.50
N ASP A 54 17.29 -3.23 4.46
CA ASP A 54 18.21 -2.11 4.57
C ASP A 54 17.50 -0.81 4.96
N VAL A 55 16.40 -0.47 4.29
CA VAL A 55 15.59 0.73 4.53
C VAL A 55 15.11 0.78 5.97
N PHE A 56 14.49 -0.29 6.48
CA PHE A 56 13.95 -0.32 7.82
C PHE A 56 15.05 -0.33 8.89
N ALA A 57 16.13 -1.09 8.68
CA ALA A 57 17.26 -1.05 9.61
C ALA A 57 17.92 0.32 9.67
N ARG A 58 18.07 1.01 8.53
CA ARG A 58 18.70 2.35 8.43
C ARG A 58 18.02 3.38 9.32
N VAL A 59 16.69 3.34 9.44
CA VAL A 59 15.93 4.28 10.26
C VAL A 59 15.74 3.81 11.71
N GLY A 60 16.52 2.83 12.15
CA GLY A 60 16.56 2.37 13.54
C GLY A 60 15.46 1.40 13.94
N ILE A 61 14.77 0.78 12.98
CA ILE A 61 13.82 -0.30 13.28
C ILE A 61 14.61 -1.55 13.63
N GLY A 62 14.29 -2.16 14.76
CA GLY A 62 14.85 -3.42 15.22
C GLY A 62 13.79 -4.49 15.40
N ALA A 63 14.22 -5.72 15.68
CA ALA A 63 13.34 -6.90 15.80
C ALA A 63 12.19 -6.75 16.81
N THR A 64 12.36 -5.89 17.83
CA THR A 64 11.36 -5.67 18.90
C THR A 64 10.76 -4.27 18.90
N SER A 65 11.00 -3.47 17.85
CA SER A 65 10.41 -2.14 17.72
C SER A 65 8.90 -2.23 17.47
N PHE A 66 8.15 -1.27 18.01
CA PHE A 66 6.82 -0.96 17.48
C PHE A 66 6.98 0.21 16.48
N VAL A 67 6.51 0.05 15.27
CA VAL A 67 6.62 1.08 14.22
C VAL A 67 5.29 1.79 14.06
N LEU A 68 5.31 3.12 14.07
CA LEU A 68 4.14 3.93 13.77
C LEU A 68 4.44 4.80 12.56
N ALA A 69 3.87 4.45 11.42
CA ALA A 69 3.98 5.18 10.17
C ALA A 69 2.98 6.34 10.13
N LEU A 70 3.43 7.50 9.67
CA LEU A 70 2.66 8.74 9.64
C LEU A 70 2.58 9.27 8.20
N ASP A 71 1.36 9.58 7.74
CA ASP A 71 1.13 10.38 6.54
C ASP A 71 -0.01 11.38 6.76
N ASP A 72 -0.44 12.03 5.71
CA ASP A 72 -1.53 13.00 5.68
C ASP A 72 -2.73 12.49 4.85
N GLY A 73 -3.04 11.21 4.98
CA GLY A 73 -4.17 10.57 4.30
C GLY A 73 -3.89 10.11 2.87
N THR A 74 -2.64 10.09 2.45
CA THR A 74 -2.24 9.69 1.09
C THR A 74 -2.19 8.18 0.88
N GLY A 75 -2.18 7.41 1.98
CA GLY A 75 -2.09 5.94 1.98
C GLY A 75 -0.66 5.40 2.06
N TRP A 76 0.36 6.25 2.08
CA TRP A 76 1.75 5.82 2.20
C TRP A 76 2.07 5.25 3.59
N ALA A 77 1.42 5.72 4.65
CA ALA A 77 1.54 5.10 5.98
C ALA A 77 1.02 3.65 5.96
N ALA A 78 -0.10 3.40 5.31
CA ALA A 78 -0.62 2.05 5.13
C ALA A 78 0.28 1.19 4.22
N ARG A 79 0.91 1.79 3.20
CA ARG A 79 1.92 1.11 2.37
C ARG A 79 3.14 0.71 3.20
N CYS A 80 3.66 1.59 4.05
CA CYS A 80 4.76 1.30 4.98
C CYS A 80 4.38 0.17 5.95
N TRP A 81 3.20 0.25 6.56
CA TRP A 81 2.65 -0.79 7.42
C TRP A 81 2.55 -2.14 6.70
N TRP A 82 2.04 -2.16 5.47
CA TRP A 82 1.90 -3.39 4.69
C TRP A 82 3.27 -3.99 4.34
N LEU A 83 4.25 -3.16 3.92
CA LEU A 83 5.62 -3.60 3.63
C LEU A 83 6.31 -4.19 4.86
N LEU A 84 6.12 -3.59 6.04
CA LEU A 84 6.63 -4.16 7.30
C LEU A 84 6.04 -5.55 7.56
N ARG A 85 4.72 -5.71 7.40
CA ARG A 85 4.07 -7.02 7.54
C ARG A 85 4.55 -8.02 6.50
N HIS A 86 4.70 -7.59 5.25
CA HIS A 86 5.22 -8.40 4.15
C HIS A 86 6.58 -9.00 4.49
N VAL A 87 7.47 -8.24 5.09
CA VAL A 87 8.78 -8.73 5.54
C VAL A 87 8.80 -9.25 6.98
N GLY A 88 7.63 -9.61 7.52
CA GLY A 88 7.48 -10.36 8.78
C GLY A 88 7.54 -9.52 10.06
N HIS A 89 7.24 -8.22 9.99
CA HIS A 89 7.19 -7.33 11.14
C HIS A 89 5.76 -6.84 11.42
N ASP A 90 5.04 -7.53 12.31
CA ASP A 90 3.63 -7.23 12.61
C ASP A 90 3.43 -6.12 13.64
N ALA A 91 4.47 -5.78 14.40
CA ALA A 91 4.40 -4.74 15.41
C ALA A 91 4.42 -3.33 14.77
N ALA A 92 3.41 -3.03 13.98
CA ALA A 92 3.29 -1.78 13.22
C ALA A 92 1.85 -1.26 13.20
N GLY A 93 1.71 0.06 13.07
CA GLY A 93 0.44 0.76 12.90
C GLY A 93 0.61 2.03 12.07
N THR A 94 -0.49 2.71 11.83
CA THR A 94 -0.53 3.98 11.10
C THR A 94 -1.16 5.08 11.92
N LEU A 95 -0.78 6.32 11.68
CA LEU A 95 -1.34 7.51 12.32
C LEU A 95 -1.45 8.63 11.28
N ASP A 96 -2.53 9.39 11.35
CA ASP A 96 -2.69 10.63 10.59
C ASP A 96 -1.79 11.73 11.21
N ALA A 97 -0.81 12.20 10.45
CA ALA A 97 0.09 13.27 10.86
C ALA A 97 -0.65 14.60 11.06
N GLY A 98 -1.75 14.83 10.31
CA GLY A 98 -2.60 16.00 10.45
C GLY A 98 -3.39 16.06 11.78
N GLY A 99 -3.56 14.92 12.45
CA GLY A 99 -4.15 14.84 13.79
C GLY A 99 -3.21 15.22 14.93
N TYR A 100 -1.92 15.43 14.68
CA TYR A 100 -0.97 15.86 15.71
C TYR A 100 -1.09 17.37 15.97
N LEU A 101 -1.46 17.74 17.20
CA LEU A 101 -1.69 19.11 17.62
C LEU A 101 -0.52 19.74 18.42
N GLY A 102 0.56 19.00 18.61
CA GLY A 102 1.73 19.49 19.35
C GLY A 102 2.66 20.34 18.49
N PRO A 103 3.76 20.86 19.09
CA PRO A 103 4.79 21.57 18.33
C PRO A 103 5.49 20.62 17.36
N LEU A 104 5.73 21.11 16.14
CA LEU A 104 6.48 20.35 15.14
C LEU A 104 7.99 20.59 15.30
N SER A 105 8.78 19.61 14.92
CA SER A 105 10.22 19.70 14.75
C SER A 105 10.58 19.90 13.28
N THR A 106 11.78 20.44 13.03
CA THR A 106 12.39 20.58 11.71
C THR A 106 13.79 19.98 11.73
N GLY A 107 14.35 19.70 10.55
CA GLY A 107 15.65 19.05 10.42
C GLY A 107 15.56 17.53 10.50
N ASP A 108 16.62 16.86 10.09
CA ASP A 108 16.64 15.39 10.05
C ASP A 108 16.75 14.77 11.44
N VAL A 109 15.96 13.76 11.67
CA VAL A 109 16.07 12.90 12.85
C VAL A 109 16.87 11.66 12.47
N GLU A 110 18.04 11.50 13.07
CA GLU A 110 18.89 10.32 12.90
C GLU A 110 18.72 9.34 14.07
N ARG A 111 18.76 8.07 13.76
CA ARG A 111 18.76 6.97 14.74
C ARG A 111 19.89 6.00 14.43
N PRO A 112 20.49 5.37 15.46
CA PRO A 112 21.39 4.26 15.21
C PRO A 112 20.69 3.18 14.39
N ARG A 113 21.43 2.56 13.46
CA ARG A 113 20.91 1.46 12.65
C ARG A 113 20.35 0.35 13.54
N GLY A 114 19.14 -0.11 13.26
CA GLY A 114 18.47 -1.21 13.95
C GLY A 114 18.98 -2.58 13.48
N ASP A 115 18.56 -3.62 14.21
CA ASP A 115 18.86 -5.03 13.90
C ASP A 115 17.73 -5.73 13.13
N PHE A 116 16.94 -4.96 12.37
CA PHE A 116 15.87 -5.48 11.54
C PHE A 116 16.38 -6.55 10.57
N ARG A 117 15.62 -7.64 10.43
CA ARG A 117 15.86 -8.70 9.46
C ARG A 117 14.55 -9.08 8.78
N ALA A 118 14.56 -9.05 7.45
CA ALA A 118 13.42 -9.45 6.65
C ALA A 118 13.14 -10.95 6.79
N ARG A 119 11.88 -11.30 7.00
CA ARG A 119 11.34 -12.66 7.00
C ARG A 119 10.07 -12.66 6.15
N PRO A 120 10.21 -12.66 4.81
CA PRO A 120 9.09 -12.41 3.91
C PRO A 120 7.95 -13.41 4.12
N ARG A 121 6.73 -12.91 4.10
CA ARG A 121 5.51 -13.72 4.02
C ARG A 121 5.37 -14.29 2.63
N THR A 122 4.75 -15.44 2.55
CA THR A 122 4.35 -16.07 1.28
C THR A 122 2.84 -16.01 1.14
N GLY A 123 2.35 -15.75 -0.08
CA GLY A 123 0.92 -15.77 -0.38
C GLY A 123 0.14 -14.51 0.00
N ASP A 124 0.78 -13.45 0.43
CA ASP A 124 0.16 -12.14 0.72
C ASP A 124 0.10 -11.22 -0.51
N THR A 125 0.64 -11.66 -1.63
CA THR A 125 0.54 -11.00 -2.94
C THR A 125 -0.11 -11.90 -3.97
N ILE A 126 -0.58 -11.30 -5.07
CA ILE A 126 -1.12 -11.98 -6.24
C ILE A 126 -0.60 -11.30 -7.51
N THR A 127 -0.37 -12.08 -8.56
CA THR A 127 0.06 -11.55 -9.85
C THR A 127 -1.11 -11.21 -10.77
N ALA A 128 -0.83 -10.39 -11.77
CA ALA A 128 -1.81 -10.07 -12.82
C ALA A 128 -2.31 -11.32 -13.55
N GLU A 129 -1.43 -12.29 -13.81
CA GLU A 129 -1.73 -13.55 -14.49
C GLU A 129 -2.63 -14.47 -13.63
N GLU A 130 -2.44 -14.48 -12.33
CA GLU A 130 -3.31 -15.24 -11.42
C GLU A 130 -4.72 -14.63 -11.39
N ILE A 131 -4.82 -13.30 -11.30
CA ILE A 131 -6.11 -12.60 -11.36
C ILE A 131 -6.81 -12.88 -12.69
N LEU A 132 -6.08 -12.75 -13.83
CA LEU A 132 -6.65 -12.98 -15.16
C LEU A 132 -7.26 -14.38 -15.30
N LYS A 133 -6.59 -15.39 -14.78
CA LYS A 133 -7.08 -16.78 -14.81
C LYS A 133 -8.33 -16.99 -13.95
N ARG A 134 -8.60 -16.10 -13.00
CA ARG A 134 -9.62 -16.23 -11.96
C ARG A 134 -10.70 -15.14 -11.99
N LEU A 135 -10.81 -14.36 -13.08
CA LEU A 135 -11.80 -13.27 -13.19
C LEU A 135 -13.26 -13.69 -12.95
N HIS A 136 -13.59 -14.96 -13.18
CA HIS A 136 -14.94 -15.49 -13.02
C HIS A 136 -15.06 -16.50 -11.86
N ASP A 137 -14.05 -16.55 -10.99
CA ASP A 137 -14.06 -17.40 -9.81
C ASP A 137 -14.92 -16.77 -8.71
N PRO A 138 -16.07 -17.37 -8.34
CA PRO A 138 -16.95 -16.80 -7.33
C PRO A 138 -16.35 -16.80 -5.91
N ALA A 139 -15.25 -17.52 -5.70
CA ALA A 139 -14.54 -17.53 -4.42
C ALA A 139 -13.58 -16.32 -4.26
N LEU A 140 -13.27 -15.62 -5.36
CA LEU A 140 -12.32 -14.50 -5.37
C LEU A 140 -13.05 -13.14 -5.48
N ALA A 141 -12.98 -12.33 -4.43
CA ALA A 141 -13.39 -10.93 -4.52
C ALA A 141 -12.19 -10.04 -4.85
N ILE A 142 -12.36 -9.16 -5.82
CA ILE A 142 -11.35 -8.19 -6.24
C ILE A 142 -11.86 -6.81 -5.83
N LEU A 143 -11.16 -6.13 -4.91
CA LEU A 143 -11.52 -4.83 -4.37
C LEU A 143 -10.66 -3.72 -4.98
N ASP A 144 -11.31 -2.74 -5.62
CA ASP A 144 -10.67 -1.56 -6.20
C ASP A 144 -10.72 -0.39 -5.23
N ALA A 145 -9.57 0.02 -4.72
CA ALA A 145 -9.45 1.11 -3.74
C ALA A 145 -9.50 2.52 -4.37
N ARG A 146 -9.64 2.65 -5.69
CA ARG A 146 -9.73 3.95 -6.38
C ARG A 146 -11.10 4.60 -6.18
N SER A 147 -11.15 5.92 -6.41
CA SER A 147 -12.42 6.65 -6.41
C SER A 147 -13.44 6.04 -7.40
N ARG A 148 -14.73 6.24 -7.11
CA ARG A 148 -15.81 5.67 -7.90
C ARG A 148 -15.76 6.10 -9.37
N VAL A 149 -15.42 7.37 -9.65
CA VAL A 149 -15.31 7.88 -11.03
C VAL A 149 -14.22 7.16 -11.85
N ARG A 150 -13.07 6.85 -11.19
CA ARG A 150 -12.01 6.06 -11.82
C ARG A 150 -12.43 4.60 -12.02
N TRP A 151 -13.09 4.01 -11.02
CA TRP A 151 -13.60 2.65 -11.10
C TRP A 151 -14.66 2.49 -12.21
N LEU A 152 -15.55 3.48 -12.39
CA LEU A 152 -16.53 3.51 -13.49
C LEU A 152 -15.87 3.72 -14.86
N GLY A 153 -14.63 4.20 -14.90
CA GLY A 153 -13.92 4.55 -16.14
C GLY A 153 -14.41 5.84 -16.77
N GLU A 154 -15.01 6.72 -15.97
CA GLU A 154 -15.42 8.06 -16.36
C GLU A 154 -14.24 9.01 -16.43
N GLU A 155 -13.26 8.82 -15.53
CA GLU A 155 -12.02 9.59 -15.45
C GLU A 155 -10.81 8.67 -15.23
N GLU A 156 -9.66 9.01 -15.82
CA GLU A 156 -8.38 8.39 -15.51
C GLU A 156 -7.24 9.39 -15.77
N PRO A 157 -6.80 10.13 -14.73
CA PRO A 157 -5.78 11.17 -14.89
C PRO A 157 -4.34 10.64 -14.92
N LEU A 158 -4.10 9.38 -14.54
CA LEU A 158 -2.76 8.83 -14.30
C LEU A 158 -2.35 7.70 -15.22
N ASP A 159 -3.32 6.95 -15.72
CA ASP A 159 -3.09 5.75 -16.53
C ASP A 159 -3.62 5.92 -17.96
N PRO A 160 -3.07 5.23 -18.98
CA PRO A 160 -3.43 5.46 -20.38
C PRO A 160 -4.84 5.02 -20.73
N VAL A 161 -5.46 4.16 -19.93
CA VAL A 161 -6.79 3.60 -20.21
C VAL A 161 -7.66 3.69 -18.95
N ALA A 162 -8.86 4.24 -19.09
CA ALA A 162 -9.85 4.30 -18.02
C ALA A 162 -10.63 2.98 -17.89
N GLY A 163 -11.08 2.67 -16.68
CA GLY A 163 -11.86 1.47 -16.35
C GLY A 163 -11.33 0.71 -15.15
N ARG A 164 -11.71 -0.55 -15.01
CA ARG A 164 -11.34 -1.44 -13.89
C ARG A 164 -11.03 -2.85 -14.35
N ILE A 165 -10.46 -3.65 -13.45
CA ILE A 165 -10.40 -5.11 -13.61
C ILE A 165 -11.83 -5.65 -13.62
N PRO A 166 -12.22 -6.48 -14.60
CA PRO A 166 -13.60 -7.01 -14.68
C PRO A 166 -14.05 -7.70 -13.40
N GLY A 167 -15.29 -7.41 -12.99
CA GLY A 167 -15.87 -7.94 -11.75
C GLY A 167 -15.36 -7.29 -10.46
N ALA A 168 -14.46 -6.31 -10.53
CA ALA A 168 -13.97 -5.64 -9.33
C ALA A 168 -15.06 -4.81 -8.66
N ILE A 169 -15.13 -4.92 -7.33
CA ILE A 169 -16.02 -4.17 -6.44
C ILE A 169 -15.30 -2.88 -6.03
N ASN A 170 -16.00 -1.75 -6.11
CA ASN A 170 -15.42 -0.50 -5.62
C ASN A 170 -15.38 -0.48 -4.08
N ALA A 171 -14.19 -0.34 -3.54
CA ALA A 171 -13.91 -0.21 -2.12
C ALA A 171 -13.01 1.01 -1.91
N TYR A 172 -13.54 2.21 -2.20
CA TYR A 172 -12.75 3.44 -2.14
C TYR A 172 -12.04 3.58 -0.78
N PHE A 173 -10.75 3.86 -0.82
CA PHE A 173 -9.91 3.77 0.37
C PHE A 173 -10.29 4.77 1.48
N GLU A 174 -10.96 5.88 1.18
CA GLU A 174 -11.46 6.83 2.18
C GLU A 174 -12.79 6.39 2.79
N ASP A 175 -13.58 5.57 2.08
CA ASP A 175 -14.86 5.09 2.56
C ASP A 175 -14.74 3.93 3.56
N THR A 176 -15.83 3.58 4.22
CA THR A 176 -15.95 2.31 4.94
C THR A 176 -15.93 1.14 3.97
N LEU A 177 -15.48 -0.04 4.44
CA LEU A 177 -15.53 -1.23 3.60
C LEU A 177 -16.96 -1.51 3.11
N PRO A 178 -17.14 -1.94 1.86
CA PRO A 178 -18.45 -2.37 1.36
C PRO A 178 -19.06 -3.47 2.23
N VAL A 179 -20.38 -3.48 2.36
CA VAL A 179 -21.10 -4.55 3.07
C VAL A 179 -20.76 -5.90 2.43
N GLY A 180 -20.42 -6.88 3.26
CA GLY A 180 -20.02 -8.20 2.79
C GLY A 180 -18.58 -8.29 2.24
N ALA A 181 -17.79 -7.24 2.30
CA ALA A 181 -16.41 -7.27 1.82
C ALA A 181 -15.51 -8.28 2.53
N THR A 182 -15.91 -8.76 3.71
CA THR A 182 -15.20 -9.77 4.49
C THR A 182 -15.70 -11.20 4.25
N ASP A 183 -16.77 -11.40 3.51
CA ASP A 183 -17.45 -12.70 3.35
C ASP A 183 -16.79 -13.64 2.32
N PRO A 184 -16.20 -13.14 1.19
CA PRO A 184 -15.59 -14.01 0.19
C PRO A 184 -14.48 -14.87 0.77
N ALA A 185 -14.31 -16.08 0.20
CA ALA A 185 -13.27 -17.02 0.64
C ALA A 185 -11.86 -16.45 0.44
N GLU A 186 -11.63 -15.73 -0.65
CA GLU A 186 -10.38 -15.05 -0.96
C GLU A 186 -10.63 -13.59 -1.34
N ILE A 187 -9.77 -12.70 -0.87
CA ILE A 187 -9.88 -11.26 -1.12
C ILE A 187 -8.56 -10.74 -1.68
N VAL A 188 -8.68 -9.99 -2.77
CA VAL A 188 -7.57 -9.25 -3.39
C VAL A 188 -7.88 -7.77 -3.35
N ALA A 189 -6.95 -6.96 -2.86
CA ALA A 189 -7.02 -5.50 -2.93
C ALA A 189 -6.06 -4.96 -4.00
N TYR A 190 -6.54 -4.03 -4.82
CA TYR A 190 -5.72 -3.25 -5.75
C TYR A 190 -6.17 -1.80 -5.79
N CYS A 191 -5.38 -0.92 -6.41
CA CYS A 191 -5.75 0.47 -6.67
C CYS A 191 -5.18 0.97 -8.00
N GLY A 192 -4.70 2.19 -8.07
CA GLY A 192 -3.95 2.70 -9.23
C GLY A 192 -2.54 2.12 -9.32
N SER A 193 -1.83 2.02 -8.20
CA SER A 193 -0.40 1.69 -8.16
C SER A 193 0.05 0.90 -6.91
N GLY A 194 -0.89 0.29 -6.17
CA GLY A 194 -0.58 -0.54 -5.01
C GLY A 194 -0.35 0.23 -3.70
N VAL A 195 -0.58 1.53 -3.66
CA VAL A 195 -0.42 2.35 -2.44
C VAL A 195 -1.72 2.36 -1.63
N THR A 196 -2.80 2.96 -2.13
CA THR A 196 -4.07 3.06 -1.39
C THR A 196 -4.79 1.71 -1.24
N ALA A 197 -4.43 0.70 -2.03
CA ALA A 197 -4.87 -0.68 -1.80
C ALA A 197 -4.41 -1.21 -0.43
N CYS A 198 -3.27 -0.74 0.09
CA CYS A 198 -2.79 -1.09 1.43
C CYS A 198 -3.70 -0.55 2.53
N VAL A 199 -4.41 0.58 2.31
CA VAL A 199 -5.41 1.09 3.25
C VAL A 199 -6.59 0.12 3.32
N VAL A 200 -7.08 -0.36 2.18
CA VAL A 200 -8.17 -1.37 2.13
C VAL A 200 -7.71 -2.67 2.77
N ALA A 201 -6.48 -3.14 2.48
CA ALA A 201 -5.91 -4.31 3.12
C ALA A 201 -5.81 -4.15 4.64
N GLN A 202 -5.39 -2.98 5.14
CA GLN A 202 -5.34 -2.69 6.57
C GLN A 202 -6.74 -2.72 7.22
N LYS A 203 -7.74 -2.12 6.58
CA LYS A 203 -9.12 -2.17 7.06
C LYS A 203 -9.66 -3.60 7.15
N LEU A 204 -9.33 -4.45 6.16
CA LEU A 204 -9.71 -5.86 6.15
C LEU A 204 -9.02 -6.63 7.29
N VAL A 205 -7.73 -6.43 7.50
CA VAL A 205 -6.99 -7.04 8.62
C VAL A 205 -7.59 -6.62 9.96
N LEU A 206 -7.91 -5.34 10.15
CA LEU A 206 -8.58 -4.85 11.36
C LEU A 206 -10.00 -5.41 11.53
N ALA A 207 -10.65 -5.82 10.45
CA ALA A 207 -11.94 -6.52 10.46
C ALA A 207 -11.81 -8.06 10.61
N GLY A 208 -10.59 -8.57 10.88
CA GLY A 208 -10.34 -9.99 11.12
C GLY A 208 -9.97 -10.82 9.88
N ARG A 209 -9.77 -10.20 8.70
CA ARG A 209 -9.35 -10.88 7.47
C ARG A 209 -7.84 -10.65 7.24
N GLU A 210 -7.03 -11.50 7.86
CA GLU A 210 -5.56 -11.44 7.75
C GLU A 210 -5.01 -12.03 6.45
N ASP A 211 -5.84 -12.75 5.71
CA ASP A 211 -5.54 -13.49 4.49
C ASP A 211 -5.73 -12.66 3.20
N VAL A 212 -5.98 -11.36 3.32
CA VAL A 212 -6.09 -10.46 2.17
C VAL A 212 -4.78 -10.40 1.38
N ARG A 213 -4.88 -10.56 0.07
CA ARG A 213 -3.75 -10.48 -0.86
C ARG A 213 -3.69 -9.10 -1.52
N LEU A 214 -2.51 -8.55 -1.66
CA LEU A 214 -2.30 -7.33 -2.43
C LEU A 214 -1.96 -7.69 -3.88
N TYR A 215 -2.55 -6.98 -4.84
CA TYR A 215 -2.03 -6.92 -6.20
C TYR A 215 -1.15 -5.66 -6.35
N PRO A 216 0.18 -5.76 -6.21
CA PRO A 216 1.06 -4.59 -6.15
C PRO A 216 1.09 -3.77 -7.43
N GLY A 217 1.10 -4.42 -8.59
CA GLY A 217 1.13 -3.76 -9.91
C GLY A 217 -0.13 -2.96 -10.19
N SER A 218 -1.26 -3.38 -9.61
CA SER A 218 -2.52 -2.65 -9.63
C SER A 218 -2.99 -2.30 -11.05
N PHE A 219 -3.86 -1.29 -11.17
CA PHE A 219 -4.41 -0.91 -12.48
C PHE A 219 -3.34 -0.33 -13.41
N SER A 220 -2.29 0.28 -12.88
CA SER A 220 -1.20 0.81 -13.71
C SER A 220 -0.43 -0.27 -14.47
N GLU A 221 -0.30 -1.47 -13.91
CA GLU A 221 0.21 -2.64 -14.62
C GLU A 221 -0.85 -3.24 -15.53
N TRP A 222 -2.06 -3.49 -14.99
CA TRP A 222 -3.15 -4.17 -15.68
C TRP A 222 -3.50 -3.52 -17.02
N CYS A 223 -3.71 -2.21 -17.03
CA CYS A 223 -4.14 -1.47 -18.21
C CYS A 223 -3.06 -1.33 -19.30
N ARG A 224 -1.81 -1.69 -19.02
CA ARG A 224 -0.69 -1.68 -19.98
C ARG A 224 -0.45 -3.03 -20.64
N ARG A 225 -1.17 -4.05 -20.22
CA ARG A 225 -1.09 -5.38 -20.82
C ARG A 225 -2.13 -5.51 -21.94
N GLU A 226 -1.69 -5.56 -23.21
CA GLU A 226 -2.55 -5.48 -24.42
C GLU A 226 -3.73 -6.44 -24.43
N SER A 227 -3.59 -7.63 -23.89
CA SER A 227 -4.64 -8.67 -23.92
C SER A 227 -5.52 -8.70 -22.67
N TYR A 228 -5.30 -7.80 -21.72
CA TYR A 228 -6.05 -7.83 -20.45
C TYR A 228 -7.37 -7.08 -20.59
N PRO A 229 -8.49 -7.70 -20.18
CA PRO A 229 -9.80 -7.09 -20.30
C PRO A 229 -9.97 -5.93 -19.32
N ILE A 230 -10.67 -4.90 -19.76
CA ILE A 230 -11.03 -3.73 -18.95
C ILE A 230 -12.54 -3.53 -19.01
N GLU A 231 -13.15 -3.37 -17.84
CA GLU A 231 -14.57 -3.11 -17.69
C GLU A 231 -14.81 -1.63 -17.40
N LYS A 232 -15.93 -1.06 -17.90
CA LYS A 232 -16.37 0.33 -17.68
C LYS A 232 -17.87 0.39 -17.40
N GLY A 233 -18.29 1.51 -16.85
CA GLY A 233 -19.70 1.79 -16.57
C GLY A 233 -20.19 1.10 -15.29
N THR A 234 -21.50 1.18 -15.09
CA THR A 234 -22.18 0.54 -13.96
C THR A 234 -22.33 -0.96 -14.20
N PRO A 235 -22.04 -1.83 -13.21
CA PRO A 235 -22.28 -3.26 -13.28
C PRO A 235 -23.72 -3.63 -13.52
#